data_53e5bb65910ad0b364e8321ccf56eb82
#
_entry.id   53e5bb65910ad0b364e8321ccf56eb82
#
_cell.length_a   1.000
_cell.length_b   1.000
_cell.length_c   1.000
_cell.angle_alpha   90.00
_cell.angle_beta   90.00
_cell.angle_gamma   90.00
#
_symmetry.space_group_name_H-M   'P 1'
#
loop_
_entity.id
_entity.type
_entity.pdbx_description
1 polymer ?
#
loop_
_entity_poly.entity_id
_entity_poly.type
_entity_poly.pdbx_seq_one_letter_code
_entity_poly.pdbx_strand_id
1 'polypeptide(L)'
;EAPAQGPVIDEHGVVMRVDIVAGHKTGFYLDQRDNRLLLRQLATAKRVLNCFCYTAGFSLQALAGGAREVVSIDSSGPALATAQANLALNPQLDAGRARWIEADVFEELRRLRTAGESFDLIVLDPPKFAPSASHAERAARAYKDINLNGFRLLSPGGLLMTYSCSGGVGLELFQK
;
A
#
# COMPACT_ATOMS: atom_id res chain seq x y z
N GLU A 1 10.39 -23.74 18.44
CA GLU A 1 9.47 -22.67 18.84
C GLU A 1 9.70 -21.46 17.94
N ALA A 2 8.67 -20.95 17.29
CA ALA A 2 8.76 -19.70 16.53
C ALA A 2 9.06 -18.56 17.53
N PRO A 3 9.97 -17.63 17.20
CA PRO A 3 10.23 -16.50 18.10
C PRO A 3 8.92 -15.72 18.34
N ALA A 4 8.65 -15.36 19.60
CA ALA A 4 7.42 -14.69 20.04
C ALA A 4 7.08 -13.38 19.27
N GLN A 5 7.98 -12.92 18.42
CA GLN A 5 7.85 -11.66 17.66
C GLN A 5 8.05 -11.83 16.13
N GLY A 6 8.03 -13.05 15.59
CA GLY A 6 8.24 -13.31 14.17
C GLY A 6 9.65 -12.96 13.64
N PRO A 7 10.03 -13.48 12.46
CA PRO A 7 11.32 -13.18 11.84
C PRO A 7 11.39 -11.71 11.37
N VAL A 8 12.63 -11.23 11.28
CA VAL A 8 12.96 -9.92 10.71
C VAL A 8 13.61 -10.13 9.35
N ILE A 9 13.18 -9.39 8.36
CA ILE A 9 13.75 -9.37 7.01
C ILE A 9 14.38 -8.01 6.74
N ASP A 10 15.39 -7.98 5.88
CA ASP A 10 15.94 -6.76 5.29
C ASP A 10 15.59 -6.72 3.79
N GLU A 11 14.96 -5.64 3.37
CA GLU A 11 14.68 -5.39 1.96
C GLU A 11 15.27 -4.04 1.55
N HIS A 12 16.41 -4.09 0.87
CA HIS A 12 17.12 -2.89 0.40
C HIS A 12 17.50 -1.91 1.54
N GLY A 13 17.89 -2.45 2.71
CA GLY A 13 18.26 -1.66 3.88
C GLY A 13 17.06 -1.15 4.69
N VAL A 14 15.86 -1.62 4.41
CA VAL A 14 14.67 -1.42 5.23
C VAL A 14 14.35 -2.70 5.98
N VAL A 15 14.37 -2.62 7.29
CA VAL A 15 14.14 -3.75 8.19
C VAL A 15 12.66 -3.87 8.52
N MET A 16 12.09 -5.05 8.38
CA MET A 16 10.68 -5.31 8.64
C MET A 16 10.49 -6.62 9.40
N ARG A 17 9.64 -6.60 10.39
CA ARG A 17 9.16 -7.80 11.08
C ARG A 17 8.01 -8.40 10.30
N VAL A 18 8.01 -9.71 10.16
CA VAL A 18 7.02 -10.47 9.39
C VAL A 18 6.33 -11.47 10.33
N ASP A 19 5.00 -11.47 10.35
CA ASP A 19 4.24 -12.45 11.09
C ASP A 19 3.92 -13.66 10.19
N ILE A 20 4.73 -14.70 10.29
CA ILE A 20 4.56 -15.93 9.52
C ILE A 20 3.51 -16.89 10.11
N VAL A 21 3.00 -16.61 11.30
CA VAL A 21 2.05 -17.49 12.02
C VAL A 21 0.62 -17.02 11.83
N ALA A 22 0.35 -15.73 12.06
CA ALA A 22 -0.99 -15.15 11.97
C ALA A 22 -1.14 -14.16 10.79
N GLY A 23 -0.06 -13.84 10.10
CA GLY A 23 -0.06 -12.93 8.96
C GLY A 23 -0.74 -13.52 7.72
N HIS A 24 -1.26 -12.64 6.85
CA HIS A 24 -1.80 -13.05 5.56
C HIS A 24 -0.74 -13.77 4.71
N LYS A 25 -1.09 -14.89 4.07
CA LYS A 25 -0.18 -15.76 3.30
C LYS A 25 1.04 -16.19 4.14
N THR A 26 2.23 -15.70 3.76
CA THR A 26 3.51 -15.93 4.45
C THR A 26 3.89 -14.78 5.39
N GLY A 27 2.93 -13.90 5.74
CA GLY A 27 3.15 -12.71 6.55
C GLY A 27 3.74 -11.52 5.79
N PHE A 28 4.17 -11.73 4.53
CA PHE A 28 4.72 -10.69 3.67
C PHE A 28 4.51 -11.01 2.17
N TYR A 29 4.38 -9.99 1.34
CA TYR A 29 4.13 -10.12 -0.10
C TYR A 29 5.45 -9.97 -0.87
N LEU A 30 6.19 -11.08 -1.02
CA LEU A 30 7.49 -11.11 -1.69
C LEU A 30 7.42 -10.75 -3.18
N ASP A 31 6.29 -11.05 -3.83
CA ASP A 31 6.00 -10.74 -5.23
C ASP A 31 5.98 -9.24 -5.54
N GLN A 32 5.75 -8.39 -4.53
CA GLN A 32 5.77 -6.93 -4.66
C GLN A 32 7.16 -6.28 -4.45
N ARG A 33 8.20 -7.06 -4.25
CA ARG A 33 9.56 -6.57 -3.92
C ARG A 33 10.08 -5.55 -4.95
N ASP A 34 10.02 -5.90 -6.22
CA ASP A 34 10.54 -5.04 -7.29
C ASP A 34 9.67 -3.78 -7.48
N ASN A 35 8.36 -3.91 -7.26
CA ASN A 35 7.44 -2.78 -7.28
C ASN A 35 7.69 -1.81 -6.11
N ARG A 36 8.03 -2.33 -4.92
CA ARG A 36 8.43 -1.48 -3.78
C ARG A 36 9.75 -0.76 -4.04
N LEU A 37 10.70 -1.44 -4.70
CA LEU A 37 11.96 -0.79 -5.11
C LEU A 37 11.73 0.30 -6.15
N LEU A 38 10.86 0.07 -7.14
CA LEU A 38 10.47 1.08 -8.12
C LEU A 38 9.81 2.29 -7.44
N LEU A 39 8.88 2.05 -6.52
CA LEU A 39 8.27 3.12 -5.73
C LEU A 39 9.33 3.97 -5.02
N ARG A 40 10.29 3.32 -4.36
CA ARG A 40 11.40 4.00 -3.67
C ARG A 40 12.17 4.96 -4.61
N GLN A 41 12.48 4.51 -5.82
CA GLN A 41 13.18 5.32 -6.82
C GLN A 41 12.37 6.54 -7.28
N LEU A 42 11.03 6.43 -7.27
CA LEU A 42 10.11 7.49 -7.70
C LEU A 42 9.69 8.43 -6.57
N ALA A 43 9.97 8.11 -5.31
CA ALA A 43 9.38 8.78 -4.14
C ALA A 43 10.05 10.10 -3.73
N THR A 44 11.24 10.42 -4.22
CA THR A 44 12.02 11.59 -3.78
C THR A 44 11.21 12.88 -3.84
N ALA A 45 11.11 13.58 -2.69
CA ALA A 45 10.37 14.81 -2.48
C ALA A 45 8.85 14.74 -2.80
N LYS A 46 8.30 13.56 -2.97
CA LYS A 46 6.90 13.34 -3.31
C LYS A 46 6.02 13.20 -2.07
N ARG A 47 4.76 13.61 -2.20
CA ARG A 47 3.67 13.27 -1.31
C ARG A 47 3.05 11.96 -1.79
N VAL A 48 3.17 10.91 -0.98
CA VAL A 48 2.80 9.54 -1.35
C VAL A 48 1.53 9.11 -0.60
N LEU A 49 0.59 8.49 -1.30
CA LEU A 49 -0.57 7.81 -0.71
C LEU A 49 -0.42 6.31 -0.95
N ASN A 50 -0.42 5.52 0.12
CA ASN A 50 -0.41 4.06 0.05
C ASN A 50 -1.72 3.49 0.60
N CYS A 51 -2.55 2.95 -0.26
CA CYS A 51 -3.84 2.33 0.05
C CYS A 51 -3.71 0.82 0.16
N PHE A 52 -4.44 0.22 1.13
CA PHE A 52 -4.31 -1.19 1.50
C PHE A 52 -2.89 -1.50 1.95
N CYS A 53 -2.36 -0.64 2.83
CA CYS A 53 -0.92 -0.59 3.10
C CYS A 53 -0.42 -1.80 3.90
N TYR A 54 -1.30 -2.61 4.49
CA TYR A 54 -0.97 -3.77 5.33
C TYR A 54 0.10 -3.39 6.38
N THR A 55 1.22 -4.11 6.42
CA THR A 55 2.35 -3.84 7.33
C THR A 55 3.33 -2.80 6.80
N ALA A 56 2.92 -2.01 5.80
CA ALA A 56 3.57 -0.82 5.25
C ALA A 56 4.84 -1.03 4.44
N GLY A 57 5.04 -2.18 3.80
CA GLY A 57 6.23 -2.38 2.96
C GLY A 57 6.45 -1.28 1.91
N PHE A 58 5.42 -0.87 1.19
CA PHE A 58 5.49 0.26 0.25
C PHE A 58 5.77 1.59 0.95
N SER A 59 5.11 1.86 2.09
CA SER A 59 5.27 3.12 2.81
C SER A 59 6.70 3.32 3.33
N LEU A 60 7.30 2.27 3.89
CA LEU A 60 8.66 2.31 4.39
C LEU A 60 9.67 2.51 3.26
N GLN A 61 9.46 1.87 2.11
CA GLN A 61 10.30 2.08 0.93
C GLN A 61 10.14 3.48 0.34
N ALA A 62 8.92 4.06 0.39
CA ALA A 62 8.71 5.46 0.00
C ALA A 62 9.48 6.44 0.90
N LEU A 63 9.44 6.23 2.22
CA LEU A 63 10.23 7.02 3.19
C LEU A 63 11.73 6.88 2.91
N ALA A 64 12.22 5.66 2.68
CA ALA A 64 13.61 5.38 2.34
C ALA A 64 14.03 6.02 1.01
N GLY A 65 13.09 6.22 0.07
CA GLY A 65 13.26 6.95 -1.19
C GLY A 65 13.21 8.47 -1.06
N GLY A 66 13.05 9.00 0.16
CA GLY A 66 13.05 10.44 0.43
C GLY A 66 11.69 11.11 0.17
N ALA A 67 10.58 10.39 0.29
CA ALA A 67 9.25 10.99 0.27
C ALA A 67 9.15 12.12 1.32
N ARG A 68 8.49 13.23 0.97
CA ARG A 68 8.27 14.34 1.90
C ARG A 68 7.14 14.05 2.90
N GLU A 69 6.17 13.24 2.49
CA GLU A 69 5.06 12.75 3.32
C GLU A 69 4.57 11.42 2.75
N VAL A 70 4.23 10.48 3.62
CA VAL A 70 3.60 9.20 3.25
C VAL A 70 2.34 9.02 4.08
N VAL A 71 1.18 9.02 3.43
CA VAL A 71 -0.12 8.72 4.03
C VAL A 71 -0.46 7.27 3.72
N SER A 72 -0.67 6.48 4.74
CA SER A 72 -0.94 5.03 4.66
C SER A 72 -2.33 4.73 5.19
N ILE A 73 -3.13 4.01 4.41
CA ILE A 73 -4.52 3.65 4.76
C ILE A 73 -4.67 2.13 4.75
N ASP A 74 -5.22 1.60 5.83
CA ASP A 74 -5.68 0.21 5.92
C ASP A 74 -6.86 0.11 6.86
N SER A 75 -7.73 -0.87 6.67
CA SER A 75 -8.86 -1.14 7.57
C SER A 75 -8.48 -1.99 8.78
N SER A 76 -7.26 -2.56 8.80
CA SER A 76 -6.76 -3.42 9.87
C SER A 76 -5.90 -2.64 10.86
N GLY A 77 -6.46 -2.32 12.02
CA GLY A 77 -5.70 -1.72 13.13
C GLY A 77 -4.46 -2.54 13.53
N PRO A 78 -4.55 -3.89 13.65
CA PRO A 78 -3.38 -4.73 13.92
C PRO A 78 -2.29 -4.63 12.85
N ALA A 79 -2.65 -4.52 11.56
CA ALA A 79 -1.68 -4.33 10.49
C ALA A 79 -0.98 -2.97 10.61
N LEU A 80 -1.73 -1.91 10.90
CA LEU A 80 -1.18 -0.57 11.13
C LEU A 80 -0.29 -0.51 12.38
N ALA A 81 -0.63 -1.23 13.45
CA ALA A 81 0.24 -1.34 14.63
C ALA A 81 1.58 -2.01 14.25
N THR A 82 1.55 -3.06 13.43
CA THR A 82 2.76 -3.70 12.91
C THR A 82 3.54 -2.75 11.98
N ALA A 83 2.85 -1.97 11.13
CA ALA A 83 3.45 -0.96 10.27
C ALA A 83 4.23 0.10 11.07
N GLN A 84 3.66 0.61 12.15
CA GLN A 84 4.30 1.56 13.06
C GLN A 84 5.51 0.93 13.78
N ALA A 85 5.36 -0.31 14.24
CA ALA A 85 6.47 -1.05 14.84
C ALA A 85 7.62 -1.27 13.82
N ASN A 86 7.29 -1.57 12.57
CA ASN A 86 8.28 -1.68 11.49
C ASN A 86 8.98 -0.36 11.20
N LEU A 87 8.28 0.77 11.22
CA LEU A 87 8.91 2.09 11.10
C LEU A 87 9.91 2.32 12.25
N ALA A 88 9.56 1.95 13.48
CA ALA A 88 10.44 2.10 14.64
C ALA A 88 11.73 1.24 14.56
N LEU A 89 11.73 0.15 13.78
CA LEU A 89 12.95 -0.63 13.50
C LEU A 89 13.94 0.08 12.56
N ASN A 90 13.53 1.19 11.96
CA ASN A 90 14.29 1.92 10.94
C ASN A 90 14.55 3.37 11.41
N PRO A 91 15.45 3.60 12.36
CA PRO A 91 15.69 4.94 12.93
C PRO A 91 16.24 5.95 11.90
N GLN A 92 16.74 5.48 10.75
CA GLN A 92 17.17 6.30 9.63
C GLN A 92 15.99 6.91 8.83
N LEU A 93 14.76 6.40 9.02
CA LEU A 93 13.56 6.94 8.39
C LEU A 93 12.90 7.99 9.29
N ASP A 94 12.50 9.10 8.70
CA ASP A 94 11.84 10.18 9.42
C ASP A 94 10.35 9.81 9.71
N ALA A 95 10.09 9.38 10.94
CA ALA A 95 8.75 9.02 11.38
C ALA A 95 7.75 10.20 11.34
N GLY A 96 8.23 11.43 11.41
CA GLY A 96 7.38 12.63 11.30
C GLY A 96 6.76 12.83 9.91
N ARG A 97 7.26 12.11 8.90
CA ARG A 97 6.71 12.11 7.53
C ARG A 97 5.67 11.01 7.29
N ALA A 98 5.46 10.11 8.25
CA ALA A 98 4.51 9.01 8.14
C ALA A 98 3.18 9.36 8.83
N ARG A 99 2.08 9.17 8.12
CA ARG A 99 0.71 9.31 8.64
C ARG A 99 -0.05 8.01 8.42
N TRP A 100 -0.72 7.53 9.46
CA TRP A 100 -1.47 6.28 9.47
C TRP A 100 -2.96 6.56 9.64
N ILE A 101 -3.80 5.94 8.80
CA ILE A 101 -5.25 6.10 8.83
C ILE A 101 -5.89 4.72 8.85
N GLU A 102 -6.56 4.38 9.95
CA GLU A 102 -7.42 3.21 10.04
C GLU A 102 -8.79 3.54 9.49
N ALA A 103 -9.07 3.08 8.27
CA ALA A 103 -10.34 3.35 7.59
C ALA A 103 -10.59 2.35 6.44
N ASP A 104 -11.85 2.25 6.01
CA ASP A 104 -12.18 1.67 4.72
C ASP A 104 -11.60 2.54 3.60
N VAL A 105 -10.81 1.90 2.71
CA VAL A 105 -10.09 2.64 1.65
C VAL A 105 -11.05 3.30 0.66
N PHE A 106 -12.18 2.67 0.34
CA PHE A 106 -13.16 3.25 -0.59
C PHE A 106 -13.78 4.53 -0.03
N GLU A 107 -14.10 4.54 1.25
CA GLU A 107 -14.66 5.70 1.94
C GLU A 107 -13.61 6.80 2.10
N GLU A 108 -12.40 6.42 2.50
CA GLU A 108 -11.32 7.35 2.76
C GLU A 108 -10.83 8.05 1.47
N LEU A 109 -10.74 7.35 0.34
CA LEU A 109 -10.43 7.97 -0.96
C LEU A 109 -11.48 9.04 -1.34
N ARG A 110 -12.76 8.79 -1.07
CA ARG A 110 -13.82 9.77 -1.31
C ARG A 110 -13.71 10.97 -0.37
N ARG A 111 -13.41 10.71 0.91
CA ARG A 111 -13.20 11.75 1.93
C ARG A 111 -12.02 12.66 1.57
N LEU A 112 -10.88 12.08 1.21
CA LEU A 112 -9.69 12.83 0.77
C LEU A 112 -9.99 13.69 -0.45
N ARG A 113 -10.73 13.16 -1.43
CA ARG A 113 -11.15 13.92 -2.59
C ARG A 113 -12.06 15.11 -2.23
N THR A 114 -13.03 14.89 -1.35
CA THR A 114 -13.93 15.96 -0.88
C THR A 114 -13.18 17.03 -0.12
N ALA A 115 -12.12 16.65 0.60
CA ALA A 115 -11.23 17.56 1.31
C ALA A 115 -10.25 18.32 0.38
N GLY A 116 -10.26 18.03 -0.92
CA GLY A 116 -9.36 18.69 -1.89
C GLY A 116 -7.90 18.24 -1.77
N GLU A 117 -7.64 17.07 -1.17
CA GLU A 117 -6.30 16.51 -1.05
C GLU A 117 -5.74 16.07 -2.40
N SER A 118 -4.42 16.14 -2.56
CA SER A 118 -3.74 15.65 -3.76
C SER A 118 -2.40 15.02 -3.41
N PHE A 119 -1.94 14.08 -4.26
CA PHE A 119 -0.74 13.30 -4.07
C PHE A 119 0.07 13.22 -5.37
N ASP A 120 1.39 13.14 -5.23
CA ASP A 120 2.30 13.04 -6.39
C ASP A 120 2.49 11.59 -6.84
N LEU A 121 2.27 10.64 -5.93
CA LEU A 121 2.46 9.21 -6.18
C LEU A 121 1.44 8.43 -5.33
N ILE A 122 0.64 7.58 -5.97
CA ILE A 122 -0.38 6.78 -5.29
C ILE A 122 -0.16 5.30 -5.57
N VAL A 123 -0.26 4.48 -4.53
CA VAL A 123 -0.25 3.01 -4.61
C VAL A 123 -1.63 2.49 -4.25
N LEU A 124 -2.19 1.64 -5.11
CA LEU A 124 -3.41 0.88 -4.89
C LEU A 124 -3.07 -0.61 -5.02
N ASP A 125 -2.86 -1.29 -3.89
CA ASP A 125 -2.57 -2.74 -3.83
C ASP A 125 -3.67 -3.49 -3.05
N PRO A 126 -4.89 -3.55 -3.61
CA PRO A 126 -6.06 -4.06 -2.92
C PRO A 126 -5.99 -5.58 -2.70
N PRO A 127 -6.72 -6.10 -1.71
CA PRO A 127 -6.92 -7.53 -1.55
C PRO A 127 -7.68 -8.12 -2.75
N LYS A 128 -7.74 -9.44 -2.82
CA LYS A 128 -8.43 -10.16 -3.89
C LYS A 128 -9.94 -9.87 -3.89
N PHE A 129 -10.40 -9.06 -4.84
CA PHE A 129 -11.82 -8.72 -4.98
C PHE A 129 -12.64 -9.82 -5.68
N ALA A 130 -12.01 -10.65 -6.53
CA ALA A 130 -12.65 -11.78 -7.18
C ALA A 130 -12.00 -13.10 -6.75
N PRO A 131 -12.61 -13.87 -5.84
CA PRO A 131 -12.12 -15.21 -5.50
C PRO A 131 -12.30 -16.20 -6.67
N SER A 132 -13.25 -15.97 -7.57
CA SER A 132 -13.51 -16.80 -8.76
C SER A 132 -13.94 -15.94 -9.95
N ALA A 133 -13.93 -16.53 -11.16
CA ALA A 133 -14.35 -15.88 -12.40
C ALA A 133 -15.81 -15.37 -12.36
N SER A 134 -16.70 -16.04 -11.64
CA SER A 134 -18.09 -15.59 -11.46
C SER A 134 -18.24 -14.24 -10.74
N HIS A 135 -17.19 -13.77 -10.07
CA HIS A 135 -17.16 -12.49 -9.39
C HIS A 135 -16.42 -11.40 -10.18
N ALA A 136 -15.96 -11.70 -11.40
CA ALA A 136 -15.10 -10.81 -12.18
C ALA A 136 -15.71 -9.42 -12.42
N GLU A 137 -17.00 -9.33 -12.79
CA GLU A 137 -17.67 -8.05 -13.04
C GLU A 137 -17.79 -7.18 -11.76
N ARG A 138 -18.09 -7.82 -10.63
CA ARG A 138 -18.16 -7.10 -9.34
C ARG A 138 -16.78 -6.58 -8.96
N ALA A 139 -15.74 -7.41 -9.13
CA ALA A 139 -14.38 -7.01 -8.87
C ALA A 139 -13.92 -5.88 -9.81
N ALA A 140 -14.26 -5.96 -11.10
CA ALA A 140 -13.94 -4.90 -12.06
C ALA A 140 -14.55 -3.55 -11.65
N ARG A 141 -15.80 -3.54 -11.14
CA ARG A 141 -16.41 -2.32 -10.61
C ARG A 141 -15.67 -1.78 -9.38
N ALA A 142 -15.21 -2.65 -8.48
CA ALA A 142 -14.42 -2.24 -7.32
C ALA A 142 -13.06 -1.66 -7.73
N TYR A 143 -12.35 -2.32 -8.65
CA TYR A 143 -11.10 -1.79 -9.23
C TYR A 143 -11.33 -0.44 -9.92
N LYS A 144 -12.41 -0.32 -10.72
CA LYS A 144 -12.74 0.94 -11.38
C LYS A 144 -12.99 2.07 -10.36
N ASP A 145 -13.69 1.81 -9.27
CA ASP A 145 -13.99 2.82 -8.25
C ASP A 145 -12.70 3.33 -7.57
N ILE A 146 -11.83 2.44 -7.10
CA ILE A 146 -10.58 2.85 -6.44
C ILE A 146 -9.64 3.56 -7.42
N ASN A 147 -9.51 3.06 -8.66
CA ASN A 147 -8.66 3.68 -9.68
C ASN A 147 -9.17 5.07 -10.06
N LEU A 148 -10.49 5.24 -10.27
CA LEU A 148 -11.09 6.53 -10.58
C LEU A 148 -10.84 7.55 -9.46
N ASN A 149 -10.99 7.14 -8.20
CA ASN A 149 -10.71 8.03 -7.07
C ASN A 149 -9.20 8.30 -6.94
N GLY A 150 -8.34 7.30 -7.18
CA GLY A 150 -6.89 7.47 -7.25
C GLY A 150 -6.49 8.50 -8.31
N PHE A 151 -6.98 8.39 -9.54
CA PHE A 151 -6.69 9.38 -10.59
C PHE A 151 -7.15 10.80 -10.22
N ARG A 152 -8.29 10.94 -9.54
CA ARG A 152 -8.80 12.25 -9.11
C ARG A 152 -8.03 12.88 -7.95
N LEU A 153 -7.25 12.07 -7.24
CA LEU A 153 -6.36 12.51 -6.17
C LEU A 153 -4.93 12.78 -6.65
N LEU A 154 -4.59 12.48 -7.91
CA LEU A 154 -3.27 12.79 -8.44
C LEU A 154 -3.10 14.28 -8.70
N SER A 155 -1.96 14.80 -8.26
CA SER A 155 -1.45 16.09 -8.73
C SER A 155 -1.15 16.02 -10.24
N PRO A 156 -1.17 17.13 -10.98
CA PRO A 156 -0.73 17.16 -12.37
C PRO A 156 0.67 16.56 -12.52
N GLY A 157 0.82 15.58 -13.42
CA GLY A 157 2.07 14.83 -13.60
C GLY A 157 2.36 13.77 -12.54
N GLY A 158 1.41 13.51 -11.64
CA GLY A 158 1.51 12.44 -10.64
C GLY A 158 1.42 11.05 -11.24
N LEU A 159 1.84 10.04 -10.49
CA LEU A 159 1.91 8.65 -10.90
C LEU A 159 0.98 7.78 -10.06
N LEU A 160 0.29 6.83 -10.71
CA LEU A 160 -0.53 5.81 -10.07
C LEU A 160 0.10 4.43 -10.29
N MET A 161 0.43 3.74 -9.21
CA MET A 161 0.81 2.33 -9.20
C MET A 161 -0.39 1.53 -8.72
N THR A 162 -0.99 0.76 -9.62
CA THR A 162 -2.21 -0.02 -9.32
C THR A 162 -2.02 -1.48 -9.63
N TYR A 163 -2.52 -2.34 -8.76
CA TYR A 163 -2.27 -3.78 -8.80
C TYR A 163 -3.58 -4.57 -8.71
N SER A 164 -3.56 -5.80 -9.25
CA SER A 164 -4.63 -6.78 -9.09
C SER A 164 -4.05 -8.14 -8.78
N CYS A 165 -4.50 -8.75 -7.69
CA CYS A 165 -4.23 -10.16 -7.37
C CYS A 165 -5.42 -11.07 -7.68
N SER A 166 -6.46 -10.57 -8.37
CA SER A 166 -7.69 -11.30 -8.70
C SER A 166 -7.54 -12.08 -10.00
N GLY A 167 -7.27 -13.40 -9.93
CA GLY A 167 -7.14 -14.25 -11.11
C GLY A 167 -8.38 -14.31 -12.02
N GLY A 168 -9.57 -13.91 -11.53
CA GLY A 168 -10.79 -13.77 -12.32
C GLY A 168 -10.87 -12.46 -13.13
N VAL A 169 -9.95 -11.51 -12.93
CA VAL A 169 -9.89 -10.24 -13.66
C VAL A 169 -8.65 -10.27 -14.55
N GLY A 170 -8.83 -10.55 -15.84
CA GLY A 170 -7.75 -10.56 -16.81
C GLY A 170 -7.23 -9.14 -17.12
N LEU A 171 -6.03 -9.07 -17.70
CA LEU A 171 -5.35 -7.80 -18.00
C LEU A 171 -6.21 -6.83 -18.82
N GLU A 172 -6.87 -7.32 -19.87
CA GLU A 172 -7.73 -6.49 -20.72
C GLU A 172 -8.91 -5.87 -19.95
N LEU A 173 -9.50 -6.62 -18.99
CA LEU A 173 -10.59 -6.13 -18.17
C LEU A 173 -10.09 -5.14 -17.12
N PHE A 174 -8.89 -5.34 -16.60
CA PHE A 174 -8.27 -4.44 -15.61
C PHE A 174 -7.86 -3.09 -16.21
N GLN A 175 -7.53 -3.06 -17.50
CA GLN A 175 -7.10 -1.86 -18.23
C GLN A 175 -8.25 -1.02 -18.81
N LYS A 176 -9.49 -1.52 -18.76
CA LYS A 176 -10.69 -0.80 -19.19
C LYS A 176 -11.27 0.10 -18.10
#